data_5727e51f49d7847e9d8d2176777db600
#
_entry.id   5727e51f49d7847e9d8d2176777db600
#
_cell.length_a   1.000
_cell.length_b   1.000
_cell.length_c   1.000
_cell.angle_alpha   90.00
_cell.angle_beta   90.00
_cell.angle_gamma   90.00
#
_symmetry.space_group_name_H-M   'P 1'
#
loop_
_entity.id
_entity.type
_entity.pdbx_description
1 polymer ?
#
loop_
_entity_poly.entity_id
_entity_poly.type
_entity_poly.pdbx_seq_one_letter_code
_entity_poly.pdbx_strand_id
1 'polypeptide(L)' 'MQTFVNSIQKLLKQKLNINSGSLTPKTDLKNDLDLVDWEMLYLLNAVEKKWHVSIDAENIGNIEQLMMVVRKQARVN' A
#
# COMPACT_ATOMS: atom_id res chain seq x y z
N MET A 1 -7.42 -4.69 -10.34
CA MET A 1 -7.45 -4.19 -8.97
C MET A 1 -7.15 -5.27 -7.93
N GLN A 2 -7.72 -6.46 -8.10
CA GLN A 2 -7.46 -7.53 -7.15
C GLN A 2 -5.99 -7.91 -7.07
N THR A 3 -5.29 -7.86 -8.19
CA THR A 3 -3.87 -8.16 -8.23
C THR A 3 -3.07 -7.20 -7.36
N PHE A 4 -3.40 -5.91 -7.41
CA PHE A 4 -2.72 -4.92 -6.57
C PHE A 4 -3.02 -5.16 -5.10
N VAL A 5 -4.29 -5.40 -4.77
CA VAL A 5 -4.68 -5.68 -3.39
C VAL A 5 -3.93 -6.90 -2.87
N ASN A 6 -3.82 -7.95 -3.69
CA ASN A 6 -3.08 -9.15 -3.30
C ASN A 6 -1.61 -8.86 -3.06
N SER A 7 -1.03 -7.99 -3.88
CA SER A 7 0.38 -7.60 -3.70
C SER A 7 0.59 -6.86 -2.39
N ILE A 8 -0.33 -5.96 -2.04
CA ILE A 8 -0.26 -5.24 -0.77
C ILE A 8 -0.41 -6.21 0.40
N GLN A 9 -1.32 -7.17 0.27
CA GLN A 9 -1.51 -8.17 1.31
C GLN A 9 -0.23 -8.97 1.55
N LYS A 10 0.46 -9.34 0.48
CA LYS A 10 1.73 -10.05 0.60
C LYS A 10 2.80 -9.19 1.26
N LEU A 11 2.88 -7.91 0.90
CA LEU A 11 3.85 -7.01 1.52
C LEU A 11 3.60 -6.85 3.01
N LEU A 12 2.34 -6.71 3.41
CA LEU A 12 1.99 -6.62 4.83
C LEU A 12 2.45 -7.87 5.57
N LYS A 13 2.23 -9.03 4.99
CA LYS A 13 2.63 -10.28 5.63
C LYS A 13 4.16 -10.42 5.68
N GLN A 14 4.83 -10.16 4.58
CA GLN A 14 6.27 -10.38 4.48
C GLN A 14 7.09 -9.34 5.23
N LYS A 15 6.67 -8.08 5.17
CA LYS A 15 7.46 -7.00 5.74
C LYS A 15 7.07 -6.64 7.17
N LEU A 16 5.81 -6.78 7.52
CA LEU A 16 5.30 -6.37 8.82
C LEU A 16 4.68 -7.52 9.61
N ASN A 17 4.63 -8.70 9.02
CA ASN A 17 4.02 -9.89 9.63
C ASN A 17 2.57 -9.63 10.04
N ILE A 18 1.86 -8.87 9.22
CA ILE A 18 0.45 -8.56 9.44
C ILE A 18 -0.42 -9.44 8.57
N ASN A 19 -1.31 -10.20 9.19
CA ASN A 19 -2.29 -11.01 8.50
C ASN A 19 -3.57 -10.20 8.36
N SER A 20 -3.78 -9.62 7.19
CA SER A 20 -5.02 -8.91 6.92
C SER A 20 -5.94 -9.85 6.17
N GLY A 21 -7.02 -10.25 6.78
CA GLY A 21 -7.90 -11.26 6.22
C GLY A 21 -8.61 -10.83 4.95
N SER A 22 -9.18 -9.65 4.94
CA SER A 22 -10.01 -9.20 3.81
C SER A 22 -9.66 -7.77 3.46
N LEU A 23 -8.70 -7.61 2.55
CA LEU A 23 -8.38 -6.28 2.05
C LEU A 23 -9.29 -5.94 0.88
N THR A 24 -9.74 -4.69 0.86
CA THR A 24 -10.49 -4.14 -0.27
C THR A 24 -9.84 -2.83 -0.68
N PRO A 25 -10.16 -2.30 -1.87
CA PRO A 25 -9.62 -1.00 -2.26
C PRO A 25 -9.95 0.11 -1.28
N LYS A 26 -11.03 -0.01 -0.53
CA LYS A 26 -11.45 1.01 0.41
C LYS A 26 -10.89 0.82 1.81
N THR A 27 -10.13 -0.24 2.05
CA THR A 27 -9.50 -0.47 3.34
C THR A 27 -8.57 0.70 3.68
N ASP A 28 -8.81 1.31 4.84
CA ASP A 28 -8.00 2.42 5.33
C ASP A 28 -6.74 1.87 5.99
N LEU A 29 -5.59 2.35 5.54
CA LEU A 29 -4.32 1.79 6.01
C LEU A 29 -4.04 2.09 7.48
N LYS A 30 -4.48 3.24 7.96
CA LYS A 30 -4.28 3.60 9.37
C LYS A 30 -5.41 3.12 10.26
N ASN A 31 -6.65 3.35 9.83
CA ASN A 31 -7.79 3.07 10.69
C ASN A 31 -8.23 1.61 10.66
N ASP A 32 -8.24 0.99 9.49
CA ASP A 32 -8.70 -0.39 9.37
C ASP A 32 -7.60 -1.40 9.68
N LEU A 33 -6.37 -1.10 9.28
CA LEU A 33 -5.22 -1.97 9.56
C LEU A 33 -4.45 -1.58 10.80
N ASP A 34 -4.80 -0.44 11.38
CA ASP A 34 -4.22 0.02 12.63
C ASP A 34 -2.69 0.16 12.56
N LEU A 35 -2.19 0.59 11.42
CA LEU A 35 -0.75 0.77 11.25
C LEU A 35 -0.28 2.01 12.00
N VAL A 36 0.83 1.87 12.71
CA VAL A 36 1.48 3.04 13.30
C VAL A 36 2.37 3.71 12.24
N ASP A 37 2.86 4.89 12.56
CA ASP A 37 3.56 5.72 11.56
C ASP A 37 4.73 5.01 10.90
N TRP A 38 5.58 4.33 11.67
CA TRP A 38 6.75 3.68 11.07
C TRP A 38 6.36 2.50 10.20
N GLU A 39 5.27 1.81 10.57
CA GLU A 39 4.77 0.69 9.77
C GLU A 39 4.24 1.20 8.43
N MET A 40 3.52 2.30 8.47
CA MET A 40 3.02 2.93 7.25
C MET A 40 4.15 3.32 6.31
N LEU A 41 5.18 3.97 6.86
CA LEU A 41 6.33 4.37 6.07
C LEU A 41 7.08 3.16 5.51
N TYR A 42 7.21 2.12 6.30
CA TYR A 42 7.88 0.91 5.87
C TYR A 42 7.13 0.26 4.69
N LEU A 43 5.81 0.18 4.82
CA LEU A 43 4.98 -0.37 3.75
C LEU A 43 5.10 0.48 2.48
N LEU A 44 5.01 1.80 2.60
CA LEU A 44 5.10 2.67 1.44
C LEU A 44 6.48 2.60 0.79
N ASN A 45 7.54 2.48 1.58
CA ASN A 45 8.87 2.30 1.02
C ASN A 45 8.96 0.99 0.23
N ALA A 46 8.34 -0.07 0.72
CA ALA A 46 8.33 -1.34 0.00
C ALA A 46 7.57 -1.22 -1.32
N VAL A 47 6.47 -0.48 -1.30
CA VAL A 47 5.70 -0.23 -2.53
C VAL A 47 6.52 0.57 -3.52
N GLU A 48 7.21 1.60 -3.04
CA GLU A 48 8.06 2.43 -3.91
C GLU A 48 9.12 1.59 -4.61
N LYS A 49 9.74 0.69 -3.87
CA LYS A 49 10.77 -0.18 -4.44
C LYS A 49 10.22 -1.21 -5.40
N LYS A 50 9.05 -1.76 -5.07
CA LYS A 50 8.45 -2.80 -5.90
C LYS A 50 8.01 -2.27 -7.26
N TRP A 51 7.43 -1.09 -7.30
CA TRP A 51 6.89 -0.51 -8.53
C TRP A 51 7.71 0.65 -9.09
N HIS A 52 8.80 1.01 -8.43
CA HIS A 52 9.67 2.11 -8.86
C HIS A 52 8.90 3.42 -8.97
N VAL A 53 8.19 3.76 -7.90
CA VAL A 53 7.38 4.98 -7.84
C VAL A 53 7.75 5.77 -6.61
N SER A 54 7.32 7.03 -6.57
CA SER A 54 7.53 7.91 -5.44
C SER A 54 6.19 8.19 -4.78
N ILE A 55 6.09 8.00 -3.47
CA ILE A 55 4.82 8.11 -2.75
C ILE A 55 4.94 9.11 -1.61
N ASP A 56 3.96 10.00 -1.54
CA ASP A 56 3.82 10.95 -0.43
C ASP A 56 2.82 10.36 0.56
N ALA A 57 3.30 9.98 1.74
CA ALA A 57 2.47 9.33 2.75
C ALA A 57 1.27 10.18 3.17
N GLU A 58 1.41 11.51 3.13
CA GLU A 58 0.33 12.39 3.55
C GLU A 58 -0.89 12.31 2.64
N ASN A 59 -0.71 11.85 1.41
CA ASN A 59 -1.79 11.78 0.44
C ASN A 59 -2.42 10.40 0.34
N ILE A 60 -1.98 9.46 1.16
CA ILE A 60 -2.45 8.08 1.08
C ILE A 60 -3.27 7.73 2.32
N GLY A 61 -4.55 7.46 2.11
CA GLY A 61 -5.44 7.01 3.18
C GLY A 61 -5.84 5.55 3.03
N ASN A 62 -6.20 5.15 1.82
CA ASN A 62 -6.64 3.76 1.60
C ASN A 62 -5.88 3.13 0.44
N ILE A 63 -6.16 1.84 0.21
CA ILE A 63 -5.45 1.08 -0.81
C ILE A 63 -5.74 1.60 -2.21
N GLU A 64 -6.96 2.06 -2.45
CA GLU A 64 -7.32 2.62 -3.75
C GLU A 64 -6.48 3.84 -4.09
N GLN A 65 -6.28 4.72 -3.12
CA GLN A 65 -5.44 5.89 -3.34
C GLN A 65 -3.99 5.50 -3.64
N LEU A 66 -3.50 4.52 -2.91
CA LEU A 66 -2.16 4.00 -3.16
C LEU A 66 -2.04 3.43 -4.57
N MET A 67 -3.04 2.64 -4.97
CA MET A 67 -3.06 2.07 -6.31
C MET A 67 -3.07 3.15 -7.38
N MET A 68 -3.83 4.22 -7.18
CA MET A 68 -3.91 5.30 -8.15
C MET A 68 -2.56 5.99 -8.34
N VAL A 69 -1.83 6.21 -7.25
CA VAL A 69 -0.51 6.80 -7.35
C VAL A 69 0.44 5.89 -8.12
N VAL A 70 0.43 4.61 -7.81
CA VAL A 70 1.29 3.64 -8.49
C VAL A 70 0.96 3.58 -9.97
N ARG A 71 -0.33 3.48 -10.30
CA ARG A 71 -0.75 3.37 -11.71
C ARG A 71 -0.39 4.61 -12.50
N LYS A 72 -0.57 5.78 -11.89
CA LYS A 72 -0.29 7.04 -12.57
C LYS A 72 1.17 7.14 -12.95
N GLN A 73 2.06 6.77 -12.04
CA GLN A 73 3.49 6.86 -12.28
C GLN A 73 3.99 5.73 -13.19
N ALA A 74 3.46 4.53 -13.00
CA ALA A 74 3.88 3.39 -13.81
C ALA A 74 3.55 3.54 -15.28
N ARG A 75 2.60 4.41 -15.62
CA ARG A 75 2.22 4.64 -17.00
C ARG A 75 3.14 5.58 -17.74
N VAL A 76 4.07 6.19 -17.05
CA VAL A 76 4.93 7.24 -17.61
C VAL A 76 6.16 6.64 -18.28
N ASN A 77 6.14 5.61 -18.84
CA ASN A 77 7.31 5.08 -19.55
C ASN A 77 7.35 5.56 -20.98
#